data_eaddbee88f7aacb3a5dbf07bd8dc73c9
#
_entry.id   eaddbee88f7aacb3a5dbf07bd8dc73c9
#
_cell.length_a   1.000
_cell.length_b   1.000
_cell.length_c   1.000
_cell.angle_alpha   90.00
_cell.angle_beta   90.00
_cell.angle_gamma   90.00
#
_symmetry.space_group_name_H-M   'P 1'
#
loop_
_entity.id
_entity.type
_entity.pdbx_description
1 polymer ?
#
loop_
_entity_poly.entity_id
_entity_poly.type
_entity_poly.pdbx_seq_one_letter_code
_entity_poly.pdbx_strand_id
1 'polypeptide(L)'
;MNKFSLRACFLTLFFSGYSKKAPGTIGSLVALLLGLPVLIFSANTLFLVAILIGLIAIAQIDKEEGESKIHDSSYIVIDELVGMWLAMAISGLSLAGVVLSFIFFRIYDITKPSLIGKIDKEVKGGLGVVADDALAGVLAGLSVLLAINILGFFNIKL
;
A
#
# COMPACT_ATOMS: atom_id res chain seq x y z
N MET A 1 12.15 14.05 12.99
CA MET A 1 10.78 14.62 12.67
C MET A 1 10.04 15.02 13.95
N ASN A 2 9.35 16.19 13.95
CA ASN A 2 8.41 16.51 15.04
C ASN A 2 7.18 15.59 14.92
N LYS A 3 6.86 14.83 15.98
CA LYS A 3 5.79 13.82 15.98
C LYS A 3 4.40 14.34 15.59
N PHE A 4 4.15 15.62 15.74
CA PHE A 4 2.86 16.27 15.42
C PHE A 4 2.93 17.22 14.22
N SER A 5 3.93 17.06 13.35
CA SER A 5 4.02 17.82 12.11
C SER A 5 3.07 17.28 11.04
N LEU A 6 2.71 18.12 10.05
CA LEU A 6 1.94 17.68 8.88
C LEU A 6 2.64 16.53 8.14
N ARG A 7 4.00 16.58 8.04
CA ARG A 7 4.78 15.49 7.46
C ARG A 7 4.64 14.21 8.27
N ALA A 8 4.67 14.27 9.60
CA ALA A 8 4.44 13.10 10.44
C ALA A 8 3.04 12.52 10.23
N CYS A 9 2.02 13.36 10.22
CA CYS A 9 0.64 12.94 9.95
C CYS A 9 0.50 12.25 8.59
N PHE A 10 1.17 12.77 7.56
CA PHE A 10 1.18 12.19 6.21
C PHE A 10 1.92 10.86 6.16
N LEU A 11 3.20 10.82 6.56
CA LEU A 11 4.04 9.61 6.48
C LEU A 11 3.53 8.47 7.35
N THR A 12 2.93 8.79 8.50
CA THR A 12 2.39 7.79 9.42
C THR A 12 0.90 7.50 9.21
N LEU A 13 0.33 7.99 8.12
CA LEU A 13 -1.09 7.85 7.78
C LEU A 13 -1.99 8.10 9.00
N PHE A 14 -2.11 9.38 9.37
CA PHE A 14 -2.87 9.84 10.53
C PHE A 14 -2.43 9.17 11.84
N PHE A 15 -1.12 9.04 12.05
CA PHE A 15 -0.48 8.45 13.24
C PHE A 15 -0.70 6.94 13.42
N SER A 16 -1.31 6.24 12.48
CA SER A 16 -1.50 4.78 12.51
C SER A 16 -0.17 4.03 12.55
N GLY A 17 0.87 4.56 11.86
CA GLY A 17 2.23 4.02 11.87
C GLY A 17 2.92 4.05 13.24
N TYR A 18 2.42 4.81 14.21
CA TYR A 18 2.94 4.76 15.58
C TYR A 18 2.36 3.61 16.41
N SER A 19 1.61 2.72 15.80
CA SER A 19 1.15 1.52 16.50
C SER A 19 2.31 0.67 17.02
N LYS A 20 2.21 0.21 18.26
CA LYS A 20 3.22 -0.65 18.89
C LYS A 20 3.25 -2.07 18.31
N LYS A 21 2.17 -2.50 17.67
CA LYS A 21 2.04 -3.84 17.09
C LYS A 21 1.65 -3.71 15.63
N ALA A 22 2.44 -4.32 14.73
CA ALA A 22 2.17 -4.43 13.31
C ALA A 22 1.74 -3.09 12.65
N PRO A 23 2.58 -2.01 12.68
CA PRO A 23 2.23 -0.70 12.15
C PRO A 23 1.80 -0.77 10.68
N GLY A 24 2.50 -1.52 9.84
CA GLY A 24 2.15 -1.71 8.44
C GLY A 24 0.77 -2.36 8.24
N THR A 25 0.39 -3.36 9.07
CA THR A 25 -0.95 -3.97 8.97
C THR A 25 -2.04 -2.96 9.36
N ILE A 26 -1.80 -2.14 10.38
CA ILE A 26 -2.73 -1.09 10.80
C ILE A 26 -2.77 0.02 9.74
N GLY A 27 -1.62 0.41 9.20
CA GLY A 27 -1.53 1.35 8.06
C GLY A 27 -2.34 0.87 6.86
N SER A 28 -2.16 -0.38 6.45
CA SER A 28 -2.92 -0.99 5.34
C SER A 28 -4.43 -1.04 5.61
N LEU A 29 -4.85 -1.30 6.86
CA LEU A 29 -6.26 -1.29 7.23
C LEU A 29 -6.85 0.13 7.16
N VAL A 30 -6.12 1.13 7.66
CA VAL A 30 -6.51 2.55 7.54
C VAL A 30 -6.56 2.96 6.07
N ALA A 31 -5.56 2.55 5.28
CA ALA A 31 -5.53 2.79 3.84
C ALA A 31 -6.75 2.19 3.13
N LEU A 32 -7.13 0.95 3.46
CA LEU A 32 -8.34 0.31 2.95
C LEU A 32 -9.59 1.14 3.24
N LEU A 33 -9.78 1.54 4.51
CA LEU A 33 -10.94 2.33 4.92
C LEU A 33 -11.01 3.69 4.21
N LEU A 34 -9.87 4.36 4.02
CA LEU A 34 -9.79 5.63 3.30
C LEU A 34 -9.99 5.45 1.78
N GLY A 35 -9.56 4.32 1.22
CA GLY A 35 -9.71 4.01 -0.19
C GLY A 35 -11.13 3.63 -0.60
N LEU A 36 -11.92 3.05 0.30
CA LEU A 36 -13.28 2.60 0.00
C LEU A 36 -14.18 3.70 -0.60
N PRO A 37 -14.31 4.90 -0.01
CA PRO A 37 -15.12 5.96 -0.59
C PRO A 37 -14.66 6.38 -1.99
N VAL A 38 -13.33 6.42 -2.21
CA VAL A 38 -12.75 6.77 -3.50
C VAL A 38 -13.00 5.65 -4.52
N LEU A 39 -12.87 4.39 -4.13
CA LEU A 39 -13.15 3.23 -4.98
C LEU A 39 -14.62 3.18 -5.39
N ILE A 40 -15.56 3.47 -4.47
CA ILE A 40 -17.00 3.56 -4.76
C ILE A 40 -17.25 4.63 -5.82
N PHE A 41 -16.55 5.76 -5.76
CA PHE A 41 -16.66 6.82 -6.77
C PHE A 41 -16.05 6.38 -8.11
N SER A 42 -14.80 5.90 -8.11
CA SER A 42 -14.12 5.45 -9.33
C SER A 42 -12.81 4.71 -9.02
N ALA A 43 -12.66 3.49 -9.55
CA ALA A 43 -11.40 2.74 -9.46
C ALA A 43 -10.24 3.47 -10.17
N ASN A 44 -10.51 4.12 -11.32
CA ASN A 44 -9.49 4.90 -12.03
C ASN A 44 -9.01 6.09 -11.20
N THR A 45 -9.92 6.76 -10.49
CA THR A 45 -9.56 7.87 -9.59
C THR A 45 -8.70 7.35 -8.45
N LEU A 46 -9.06 6.23 -7.83
CA LEU A 46 -8.27 5.61 -6.77
C LEU A 46 -6.84 5.28 -7.26
N PHE A 47 -6.74 4.69 -8.44
CA PHE A 47 -5.44 4.36 -9.06
C PHE A 47 -4.58 5.62 -9.27
N LEU A 48 -5.13 6.66 -9.90
CA LEU A 48 -4.39 7.89 -10.18
C LEU A 48 -3.99 8.63 -8.92
N VAL A 49 -4.85 8.67 -7.91
CA VAL A 49 -4.54 9.29 -6.61
C VAL A 49 -3.48 8.50 -5.86
N ALA A 50 -3.49 7.15 -5.94
CA ALA A 50 -2.43 6.32 -5.37
C ALA A 50 -1.06 6.68 -5.98
N ILE A 51 -0.97 6.79 -7.30
CA ILE A 51 0.27 7.20 -7.99
C ILE A 51 0.71 8.61 -7.53
N LEU A 52 -0.21 9.57 -7.48
CA LEU A 52 0.11 10.94 -7.05
C LEU A 52 0.64 10.97 -5.60
N ILE A 53 -0.04 10.26 -4.69
CA ILE A 53 0.41 10.14 -3.29
C ILE A 53 1.78 9.46 -3.23
N GLY A 54 2.01 8.42 -4.02
CA GLY A 54 3.30 7.73 -4.10
C GLY A 54 4.44 8.66 -4.51
N LEU A 55 4.24 9.49 -5.53
CA LEU A 55 5.23 10.49 -5.95
C LEU A 55 5.56 11.50 -4.85
N ILE A 56 4.53 11.96 -4.12
CA ILE A 56 4.73 12.87 -2.98
C ILE A 56 5.43 12.13 -1.84
N ALA A 57 5.05 10.88 -1.56
CA ALA A 57 5.62 10.07 -0.51
C ALA A 57 7.12 9.86 -0.70
N ILE A 58 7.59 9.55 -1.92
CA ILE A 58 9.01 9.40 -2.23
C ILE A 58 9.81 10.61 -1.74
N ALA A 59 9.41 11.82 -2.11
CA ALA A 59 10.11 13.03 -1.72
C ALA A 59 10.07 13.30 -0.20
N GLN A 60 8.97 12.95 0.47
CA GLN A 60 8.84 13.14 1.91
C GLN A 60 9.62 12.09 2.71
N ILE A 61 9.69 10.85 2.21
CA ILE A 61 10.48 9.75 2.80
C ILE A 61 11.97 10.07 2.67
N ASP A 62 12.45 10.48 1.48
CA ASP A 62 13.84 10.88 1.28
C ASP A 62 14.27 11.98 2.26
N LYS A 63 13.39 12.95 2.48
CA LYS A 63 13.64 14.04 3.44
C LYS A 63 13.68 13.51 4.88
N GLU A 64 12.79 12.61 5.25
CA GLU A 64 12.75 12.00 6.59
C GLU A 64 13.98 11.14 6.85
N GLU A 65 14.40 10.31 5.89
CA GLU A 65 15.61 9.50 5.99
C GLU A 65 16.88 10.37 6.06
N GLY A 66 16.90 11.46 5.30
CA GLY A 66 17.99 12.45 5.36
C GLY A 66 18.15 13.10 6.73
N GLU A 67 17.04 13.36 7.43
CA GLU A 67 17.03 13.96 8.77
C GLU A 67 17.27 12.90 9.88
N SER A 68 16.61 11.75 9.82
CA SER A 68 16.68 10.70 10.85
C SER A 68 17.92 9.83 10.74
N LYS A 69 18.52 9.72 9.55
CA LYS A 69 19.59 8.76 9.20
C LYS A 69 19.17 7.29 9.34
N ILE A 70 17.87 7.03 9.38
CA ILE A 70 17.30 5.68 9.45
C ILE A 70 16.58 5.44 8.13
N HIS A 71 16.95 4.37 7.43
CA HIS A 71 16.28 3.91 6.23
C HIS A 71 15.07 3.06 6.62
N ASP A 72 13.98 3.22 5.89
CA ASP A 72 12.74 2.43 6.04
C ASP A 72 12.28 2.33 7.51
N SER A 73 11.96 3.48 8.08
CA SER A 73 11.49 3.53 9.48
C SER A 73 10.10 2.92 9.60
N SER A 74 9.92 1.96 10.49
CA SER A 74 8.68 1.20 10.69
C SER A 74 7.42 2.02 11.01
N TYR A 75 7.54 3.30 11.32
CA TYR A 75 6.42 4.22 11.49
C TYR A 75 5.93 4.87 10.19
N ILE A 76 6.70 4.76 9.12
CA ILE A 76 6.28 5.16 7.78
C ILE A 76 5.34 4.06 7.30
N VAL A 77 4.14 4.43 6.90
CA VAL A 77 3.08 3.52 6.40
C VAL A 77 2.26 4.16 5.29
N ILE A 78 2.80 5.22 4.69
CA ILE A 78 2.19 5.87 3.51
C ILE A 78 2.40 5.03 2.24
N ASP A 79 3.45 4.25 2.17
CA ASP A 79 3.77 3.26 1.16
C ASP A 79 2.72 2.15 1.13
N GLU A 80 2.31 1.63 2.30
CA GLU A 80 1.22 0.67 2.39
C GLU A 80 -0.11 1.24 1.86
N LEU A 81 -0.35 2.55 2.01
CA LEU A 81 -1.52 3.18 1.38
C LEU A 81 -1.43 3.08 -0.14
N VAL A 82 -0.27 3.37 -0.72
CA VAL A 82 -0.06 3.30 -2.17
C VAL A 82 -0.31 1.88 -2.66
N GLY A 83 0.34 0.89 -2.06
CA GLY A 83 0.18 -0.53 -2.42
C GLY A 83 -1.25 -1.02 -2.27
N MET A 84 -1.90 -0.72 -1.15
CA MET A 84 -3.29 -1.11 -0.88
C MET A 84 -4.28 -0.50 -1.87
N TRP A 85 -4.11 0.80 -2.22
CA TRP A 85 -4.99 1.47 -3.16
C TRP A 85 -4.80 0.97 -4.60
N LEU A 86 -3.57 0.64 -5.00
CA LEU A 86 -3.31 -0.02 -6.28
C LEU A 86 -3.98 -1.40 -6.35
N ALA A 87 -3.86 -2.20 -5.28
CA ALA A 87 -4.52 -3.51 -5.23
C ALA A 87 -6.03 -3.39 -5.35
N MET A 88 -6.67 -2.49 -4.58
CA MET A 88 -8.12 -2.24 -4.62
C MET A 88 -8.58 -1.69 -5.97
N ALA A 89 -7.84 -0.78 -6.58
CA ALA A 89 -8.18 -0.19 -7.86
C ALA A 89 -8.17 -1.22 -8.99
N ILE A 90 -7.21 -2.16 -8.96
CA ILE A 90 -7.08 -3.24 -9.95
C ILE A 90 -8.16 -4.32 -9.73
N SER A 91 -8.40 -4.74 -8.49
CA SER A 91 -9.39 -5.78 -8.18
C SER A 91 -10.85 -5.34 -8.36
N GLY A 92 -11.10 -4.04 -8.31
CA GLY A 92 -12.42 -3.46 -8.46
C GLY A 92 -13.29 -3.50 -7.20
N LEU A 93 -14.51 -2.91 -7.33
CA LEU A 93 -15.44 -2.76 -6.22
C LEU A 93 -16.29 -4.02 -6.06
N SER A 94 -15.82 -4.96 -5.24
CA SER A 94 -16.61 -6.06 -4.69
C SER A 94 -16.13 -6.37 -3.28
N LEU A 95 -16.99 -6.94 -2.43
CA LEU A 95 -16.59 -7.32 -1.08
C LEU A 95 -15.39 -8.28 -1.10
N ALA A 96 -15.47 -9.30 -1.96
CA ALA A 96 -14.37 -10.25 -2.15
C ALA A 96 -13.11 -9.56 -2.69
N GLY A 97 -13.25 -8.68 -3.68
CA GLY A 97 -12.14 -7.90 -4.24
C GLY A 97 -11.40 -7.11 -3.18
N VAL A 98 -12.12 -6.37 -2.34
CA VAL A 98 -11.53 -5.54 -1.26
C VAL A 98 -10.85 -6.41 -0.19
N VAL A 99 -11.52 -7.46 0.29
CA VAL A 99 -10.97 -8.34 1.33
C VAL A 99 -9.75 -9.11 0.83
N LEU A 100 -9.83 -9.68 -0.37
CA LEU A 100 -8.71 -10.41 -0.96
C LEU A 100 -7.55 -9.48 -1.32
N SER A 101 -7.80 -8.23 -1.74
CA SER A 101 -6.75 -7.23 -1.96
C SER A 101 -5.94 -7.00 -0.70
N PHE A 102 -6.60 -6.83 0.45
CA PHE A 102 -5.91 -6.69 1.73
C PHE A 102 -5.05 -7.92 2.06
N ILE A 103 -5.62 -9.12 1.92
CA ILE A 103 -4.93 -10.37 2.24
C ILE A 103 -3.70 -10.57 1.35
N PHE A 104 -3.86 -10.49 0.02
CA PHE A 104 -2.76 -10.71 -0.92
C PHE A 104 -1.72 -9.60 -0.82
N PHE A 105 -2.13 -8.34 -0.67
CA PHE A 105 -1.19 -7.24 -0.47
C PHE A 105 -0.31 -7.51 0.74
N ARG A 106 -0.90 -7.82 1.91
CA ARG A 106 -0.11 -8.10 3.13
C ARG A 106 0.78 -9.34 2.99
N ILE A 107 0.34 -10.36 2.27
CA ILE A 107 1.20 -11.53 2.00
C ILE A 107 2.42 -11.11 1.17
N TYR A 108 2.25 -10.38 0.08
CA TYR A 108 3.35 -9.98 -0.78
C TYR A 108 4.29 -8.97 -0.13
N ASP A 109 3.75 -8.00 0.60
CA ASP A 109 4.54 -7.01 1.32
C ASP A 109 5.37 -7.65 2.46
N ILE A 110 4.82 -8.57 3.24
CA ILE A 110 5.55 -9.22 4.33
C ILE A 110 6.56 -10.24 3.81
N THR A 111 6.18 -11.04 2.79
CA THR A 111 7.05 -12.12 2.28
C THR A 111 8.08 -11.63 1.26
N LYS A 112 7.83 -10.48 0.65
CA LYS A 112 8.69 -9.83 -0.35
C LYS A 112 9.24 -10.80 -1.40
N PRO A 113 8.37 -11.55 -2.12
CA PRO A 113 8.84 -12.57 -3.03
C PRO A 113 9.54 -11.96 -4.26
N SER A 114 10.58 -12.66 -4.76
CA SER A 114 11.23 -12.38 -6.05
C SER A 114 11.58 -10.90 -6.29
N LEU A 115 10.91 -10.24 -7.23
CA LEU A 115 11.19 -8.85 -7.64
C LEU A 115 10.91 -7.84 -6.52
N ILE A 116 9.89 -8.06 -5.69
CA ILE A 116 9.58 -7.16 -4.56
C ILE A 116 10.79 -7.12 -3.62
N GLY A 117 11.28 -8.28 -3.19
CA GLY A 117 12.46 -8.36 -2.32
C GLY A 117 13.76 -7.88 -2.97
N LYS A 118 13.84 -7.87 -4.31
CA LYS A 118 14.96 -7.27 -5.02
C LYS A 118 14.91 -5.75 -4.96
N ILE A 119 13.73 -5.15 -5.19
CA ILE A 119 13.52 -3.71 -5.09
C ILE A 119 13.84 -3.23 -3.67
N ASP A 120 13.26 -3.87 -2.65
CA ASP A 120 13.48 -3.58 -1.24
C ASP A 120 14.98 -3.54 -0.86
N LYS A 121 15.79 -4.45 -1.41
CA LYS A 121 17.21 -4.55 -1.09
C LYS A 121 18.10 -3.62 -1.92
N GLU A 122 17.80 -3.44 -3.20
CA GLU A 122 18.70 -2.79 -4.16
C GLU A 122 18.36 -1.30 -4.36
N VAL A 123 17.08 -0.91 -4.25
CA VAL A 123 16.65 0.48 -4.44
C VAL A 123 16.61 1.20 -3.10
N LYS A 124 17.39 2.28 -2.99
CA LYS A 124 17.51 3.08 -1.76
C LYS A 124 16.57 4.29 -1.77
N GLY A 125 16.34 4.85 -0.57
CA GLY A 125 15.53 6.06 -0.39
C GLY A 125 14.03 5.81 -0.54
N GLY A 126 13.27 6.88 -0.59
CA GLY A 126 11.82 6.84 -0.69
C GLY A 126 11.29 6.11 -1.92
N LEU A 127 12.08 6.09 -3.02
CA LEU A 127 11.69 5.33 -4.20
C LEU A 127 11.67 3.82 -3.90
N GLY A 128 12.65 3.28 -3.18
CA GLY A 128 12.68 1.87 -2.80
C GLY A 128 11.50 1.50 -1.92
N VAL A 129 11.28 2.29 -0.86
CA VAL A 129 10.20 2.09 0.11
C VAL A 129 8.81 2.13 -0.53
N VAL A 130 8.56 3.05 -1.50
CA VAL A 130 7.26 3.12 -2.18
C VAL A 130 7.13 2.09 -3.29
N ALA A 131 8.22 1.77 -4.00
CA ALA A 131 8.16 0.91 -5.19
C ALA A 131 7.94 -0.57 -4.85
N ASP A 132 8.48 -1.08 -3.75
CA ASP A 132 8.24 -2.46 -3.34
C ASP A 132 6.79 -2.68 -2.93
N ASP A 133 6.17 -1.77 -2.19
CA ASP A 133 4.76 -1.81 -1.84
C ASP A 133 3.84 -1.57 -3.04
N ALA A 134 4.21 -0.63 -3.94
CA ALA A 134 3.46 -0.44 -5.17
C ALA A 134 3.45 -1.72 -6.03
N LEU A 135 4.60 -2.40 -6.15
CA LEU A 135 4.68 -3.68 -6.88
C LEU A 135 3.89 -4.78 -6.16
N ALA A 136 3.99 -4.86 -4.82
CA ALA A 136 3.19 -5.78 -4.02
C ALA A 136 1.69 -5.56 -4.25
N GLY A 137 1.25 -4.30 -4.29
CA GLY A 137 -0.13 -3.90 -4.56
C GLY A 137 -0.61 -4.29 -5.96
N VAL A 138 0.21 -4.05 -6.99
CA VAL A 138 -0.12 -4.46 -8.37
C VAL A 138 -0.26 -5.98 -8.46
N LEU A 139 0.70 -6.73 -7.93
CA LEU A 139 0.64 -8.20 -7.94
C LEU A 139 -0.55 -8.73 -7.13
N ALA A 140 -0.88 -8.09 -6.00
CA ALA A 140 -2.05 -8.43 -5.21
C ALA A 140 -3.34 -8.24 -6.01
N GLY A 141 -3.53 -7.08 -6.63
CA GLY A 141 -4.71 -6.79 -7.45
C GLY A 141 -4.88 -7.77 -8.62
N LEU A 142 -3.78 -8.08 -9.32
CA LEU A 142 -3.78 -9.07 -10.40
C LEU A 142 -4.11 -10.48 -9.90
N SER A 143 -3.59 -10.87 -8.73
CA SER A 143 -3.88 -12.17 -8.11
C SER A 143 -5.36 -12.28 -7.72
N VAL A 144 -5.96 -11.19 -7.22
CA VAL A 144 -7.38 -11.13 -6.91
C VAL A 144 -8.23 -11.27 -8.17
N LEU A 145 -7.90 -10.53 -9.24
CA LEU A 145 -8.61 -10.66 -10.52
C LEU A 145 -8.55 -12.09 -11.03
N LEU A 146 -7.38 -12.73 -10.98
CA LEU A 146 -7.22 -14.12 -11.39
C LEU A 146 -8.09 -15.07 -10.54
N ALA A 147 -8.06 -14.90 -9.22
CA ALA A 147 -8.85 -15.72 -8.30
C ALA A 147 -10.35 -15.59 -8.56
N ILE A 148 -10.86 -14.34 -8.70
CA ILE A 148 -12.28 -14.09 -8.97
C ILE A 148 -12.69 -14.69 -10.32
N ASN A 149 -11.87 -14.57 -11.37
CA ASN A 149 -12.17 -15.16 -12.68
C ASN A 149 -12.20 -16.70 -12.65
N ILE A 150 -11.25 -17.32 -11.94
CA ILE A 150 -11.23 -18.79 -11.77
C ILE A 150 -12.49 -19.26 -11.03
N LEU A 151 -12.84 -18.60 -9.92
CA LEU A 151 -14.05 -18.96 -9.15
C LEU A 151 -15.32 -18.74 -9.95
N GLY A 152 -15.39 -17.67 -10.74
CA GLY A 152 -16.48 -17.41 -11.68
C GLY A 152 -16.64 -18.50 -12.74
N PHE A 153 -15.53 -19.05 -13.25
CA PHE A 153 -15.56 -20.17 -14.19
C PHE A 153 -16.21 -21.43 -13.57
N PHE A 154 -16.04 -21.65 -12.28
CA PHE A 154 -16.69 -22.75 -11.54
C PHE A 154 -18.08 -22.39 -11.01
N ASN A 155 -18.72 -21.31 -11.47
CA ASN A 155 -20.02 -20.79 -11.03
C ASN A 155 -20.09 -20.47 -9.51
N ILE A 156 -18.96 -20.23 -8.86
CA ILE A 156 -18.90 -19.76 -7.48
C ILE A 156 -19.00 -18.23 -7.51
N LYS A 157 -20.14 -17.67 -7.08
CA LYS A 157 -20.34 -16.21 -6.96
C LYS A 157 -19.74 -15.74 -5.63
N LEU A 158 -18.82 -14.78 -5.70
CA LEU A 158 -18.22 -14.08 -4.55
C LEU A 158 -18.80 -12.68 -4.38
#